data_8df0f6dbc825baa50ac8669b38643a92
#
_entry.id   8df0f6dbc825baa50ac8669b38643a92
#
_cell.length_a   1.000
_cell.length_b   1.000
_cell.length_c   1.000
_cell.angle_alpha   90.00
_cell.angle_beta   90.00
_cell.angle_gamma   90.00
#
_symmetry.space_group_name_H-M   'P 1'
#
loop_
_entity.id
_entity.type
_entity.pdbx_description
1 polymer ?
#
loop_
_entity_poly.entity_id
_entity_poly.type
_entity_poly.pdbx_seq_one_letter_code
_entity_poly.pdbx_strand_id
1 'polypeptide(L)'
;MTAAYFLRLQGHAVTVFEKHKASGGMLRYGIPYYRLPDETLKTEFGAIENLGVEVQYGVEIGKDIPAKKLEADYDALIVAIGAQGASPIGVPGEDLPGVWTGIQYLGESGEGRTPPLGSDVYVVGGGNTAMDCVRSAIRGGSGLTRATCLYRRGREEMPANDLEIEEAEHEGVKFEYLTAPVKIEKDGDNGNRLRLTLIKMELGEPDASGRRSPKPKAGSEYTVSATAVVGAIGQRVLPELAAELGLELARNGAIVADPQTFQTKRAGVFACGDCQTGANIAVRAIGNGRKTAAAVDQYLRGEEVKGEAVLFNSQMGSLDQVSEDLFKDAKRQERITMPVISDGERKTTEKEVETGFAAAEARKEAERCLECGCDAVKNCKLREYATKYGADQNYFGPSSEADSRRAYQTDSTHPKILLQTGKCINCAACVRACAEVKGLNVLGLVNRGFATRMLAPFGESLVGTKCDGCGECVKVCPTAGIGEKKAG
;
A
#
# COMPACT_ATOMS: atom_id res chain seq x y z
N MET A 1 -5.69 -7.33 -12.79
CA MET A 1 -6.96 -6.56 -12.84
C MET A 1 -6.73 -5.06 -13.04
N THR A 2 -5.91 -4.34 -12.25
CA THR A 2 -5.72 -2.87 -12.43
C THR A 2 -5.17 -2.51 -13.83
N ALA A 3 -4.16 -3.23 -14.33
CA ALA A 3 -3.68 -3.01 -15.69
C ALA A 3 -4.78 -3.26 -16.73
N ALA A 4 -5.57 -4.30 -16.55
CA ALA A 4 -6.72 -4.60 -17.42
C ALA A 4 -7.75 -3.48 -17.44
N TYR A 5 -8.08 -2.93 -16.26
CA TYR A 5 -8.97 -1.76 -16.13
C TYR A 5 -8.49 -0.57 -16.97
N PHE A 6 -7.23 -0.14 -16.79
CA PHE A 6 -6.71 1.03 -17.49
C PHE A 6 -6.53 0.80 -18.99
N LEU A 7 -6.08 -0.38 -19.40
CA LEU A 7 -6.00 -0.74 -20.84
C LEU A 7 -7.38 -0.76 -21.49
N ARG A 8 -8.38 -1.28 -20.79
CA ARG A 8 -9.76 -1.28 -21.30
C ARG A 8 -10.31 0.13 -21.45
N LEU A 9 -10.02 1.05 -20.53
CA LEU A 9 -10.37 2.47 -20.67
C LEU A 9 -9.67 3.16 -21.85
N GLN A 10 -8.50 2.66 -22.26
CA GLN A 10 -7.75 3.14 -23.43
C GLN A 10 -8.23 2.51 -24.75
N GLY A 11 -9.20 1.58 -24.69
CA GLY A 11 -9.82 0.97 -25.86
C GLY A 11 -9.23 -0.38 -26.30
N HIS A 12 -8.25 -0.93 -25.58
CA HIS A 12 -7.65 -2.22 -25.91
C HIS A 12 -8.58 -3.39 -25.53
N ALA A 13 -8.56 -4.46 -26.30
CA ALA A 13 -9.12 -5.75 -25.91
C ALA A 13 -8.19 -6.40 -24.87
N VAL A 14 -8.75 -6.89 -23.77
CA VAL A 14 -7.96 -7.45 -22.67
C VAL A 14 -8.54 -8.79 -22.24
N THR A 15 -7.69 -9.82 -22.25
CA THR A 15 -7.97 -11.13 -21.67
C THR A 15 -7.06 -11.38 -20.47
N VAL A 16 -7.63 -11.79 -19.35
CA VAL A 16 -6.91 -12.18 -18.13
C VAL A 16 -7.04 -13.68 -17.95
N PHE A 17 -5.92 -14.37 -17.79
CA PHE A 17 -5.88 -15.79 -17.44
C PHE A 17 -5.63 -15.92 -15.94
N GLU A 18 -6.56 -16.52 -15.21
CA GLU A 18 -6.48 -16.71 -13.76
C GLU A 18 -6.59 -18.20 -13.44
N LYS A 19 -5.58 -18.76 -12.76
CA LYS A 19 -5.57 -20.18 -12.41
C LYS A 19 -6.59 -20.57 -11.33
N HIS A 20 -6.99 -19.62 -10.50
CA HIS A 20 -8.01 -19.83 -9.49
C HIS A 20 -9.43 -19.63 -10.06
N LYS A 21 -10.42 -19.97 -9.27
CA LYS A 21 -11.85 -19.87 -9.63
C LYS A 21 -12.39 -18.44 -9.58
N ALA A 22 -11.63 -17.50 -9.01
CA ALA A 22 -12.04 -16.10 -8.86
C ALA A 22 -10.83 -15.17 -8.86
N SER A 23 -11.03 -13.93 -9.33
CA SER A 23 -10.05 -12.86 -9.28
C SER A 23 -9.70 -12.46 -7.86
N GLY A 24 -8.50 -11.93 -7.66
CA GLY A 24 -8.08 -11.32 -6.40
C GLY A 24 -6.67 -11.67 -5.97
N GLY A 25 -6.14 -12.82 -6.39
CA GLY A 25 -4.80 -13.24 -5.98
C GLY A 25 -4.64 -13.19 -4.46
N MET A 26 -3.58 -12.54 -3.95
CA MET A 26 -3.33 -12.45 -2.51
C MET A 26 -4.40 -11.67 -1.72
N LEU A 27 -5.17 -10.79 -2.36
CA LEU A 27 -6.31 -10.14 -1.68
C LEU A 27 -7.40 -11.14 -1.27
N ARG A 28 -7.61 -12.19 -2.06
CA ARG A 28 -8.62 -13.24 -1.81
C ARG A 28 -8.05 -14.45 -1.09
N TYR A 29 -6.86 -14.88 -1.50
CA TYR A 29 -6.25 -16.14 -1.08
C TYR A 29 -5.15 -15.97 -0.01
N GLY A 30 -4.89 -14.73 0.40
CA GLY A 30 -3.89 -14.41 1.41
C GLY A 30 -4.41 -13.57 2.55
N ILE A 31 -5.40 -12.70 2.30
CA ILE A 31 -6.02 -11.86 3.34
C ILE A 31 -7.31 -12.53 3.80
N PRO A 32 -7.48 -12.78 5.11
CA PRO A 32 -8.69 -13.42 5.64
C PRO A 32 -9.96 -12.58 5.45
N TYR A 33 -11.13 -13.26 5.34
CA TYR A 33 -12.41 -12.60 5.11
C TYR A 33 -12.82 -11.63 6.22
N TYR A 34 -12.42 -11.87 7.46
CA TYR A 34 -12.70 -10.98 8.57
C TYR A 34 -11.95 -9.64 8.49
N ARG A 35 -10.95 -9.51 7.58
CA ARG A 35 -10.24 -8.27 7.25
C ARG A 35 -10.66 -7.69 5.90
N LEU A 36 -10.92 -8.54 4.93
CA LEU A 36 -11.33 -8.13 3.58
C LEU A 36 -12.45 -9.05 3.09
N PRO A 37 -13.72 -8.63 3.26
CA PRO A 37 -14.87 -9.43 2.85
C PRO A 37 -14.88 -9.77 1.37
N ASP A 38 -15.30 -10.99 1.03
CA ASP A 38 -15.40 -11.48 -0.35
C ASP A 38 -16.34 -10.63 -1.22
N GLU A 39 -17.42 -10.10 -0.64
CA GLU A 39 -18.38 -9.25 -1.36
C GLU A 39 -17.73 -7.93 -1.83
N THR A 40 -16.79 -7.37 -1.07
CA THR A 40 -15.99 -6.22 -1.49
C THR A 40 -15.18 -6.55 -2.74
N LEU A 41 -14.48 -7.69 -2.73
CA LEU A 41 -13.70 -8.14 -3.88
C LEU A 41 -14.56 -8.45 -5.11
N LYS A 42 -15.72 -9.08 -4.92
CA LYS A 42 -16.67 -9.32 -6.01
C LYS A 42 -17.16 -8.03 -6.65
N THR A 43 -17.47 -7.03 -5.83
CA THR A 43 -17.92 -5.71 -6.32
C THR A 43 -16.83 -5.02 -7.14
N GLU A 44 -15.62 -4.95 -6.61
CA GLU A 44 -14.48 -4.27 -7.25
C GLU A 44 -14.05 -4.98 -8.55
N PHE A 45 -13.90 -6.28 -8.53
CA PHE A 45 -13.48 -7.03 -9.73
C PHE A 45 -14.62 -7.13 -10.74
N GLY A 46 -15.86 -7.30 -10.30
CA GLY A 46 -17.02 -7.28 -11.19
C GLY A 46 -17.18 -5.96 -11.95
N ALA A 47 -16.84 -4.84 -11.31
CA ALA A 47 -16.83 -3.55 -12.00
C ALA A 47 -15.80 -3.51 -13.15
N ILE A 48 -14.64 -4.16 -12.97
CA ILE A 48 -13.60 -4.26 -14.03
C ILE A 48 -14.05 -5.19 -15.16
N GLU A 49 -14.62 -6.34 -14.82
CA GLU A 49 -15.14 -7.30 -15.81
C GLU A 49 -16.28 -6.70 -16.64
N ASN A 50 -17.18 -5.93 -15.99
CA ASN A 50 -18.28 -5.23 -16.65
C ASN A 50 -17.83 -4.16 -17.67
N LEU A 51 -16.56 -3.72 -17.63
CA LEU A 51 -15.97 -2.89 -18.68
C LEU A 51 -15.65 -3.68 -19.96
N GLY A 52 -15.89 -4.99 -19.97
CA GLY A 52 -15.60 -5.87 -21.09
C GLY A 52 -14.18 -6.45 -21.06
N VAL A 53 -13.59 -6.57 -19.88
CA VAL A 53 -12.39 -7.40 -19.65
C VAL A 53 -12.83 -8.87 -19.65
N GLU A 54 -12.25 -9.68 -20.52
CA GLU A 54 -12.47 -11.11 -20.53
C GLU A 54 -11.59 -11.78 -19.47
N VAL A 55 -12.19 -12.54 -18.54
CA VAL A 55 -11.42 -13.30 -17.53
C VAL A 55 -11.67 -14.79 -17.74
N GLN A 56 -10.62 -15.55 -18.01
CA GLN A 56 -10.65 -17.00 -18.11
C GLN A 56 -10.16 -17.62 -16.80
N TYR A 57 -11.11 -18.06 -15.99
CA TYR A 57 -10.87 -18.68 -14.70
C TYR A 57 -10.51 -20.16 -14.80
N GLY A 58 -9.71 -20.67 -13.88
CA GLY A 58 -9.26 -22.06 -13.82
C GLY A 58 -8.24 -22.41 -14.90
N VAL A 59 -7.58 -21.42 -15.50
CA VAL A 59 -6.58 -21.60 -16.56
C VAL A 59 -5.19 -21.24 -16.08
N GLU A 60 -4.32 -22.22 -15.96
CA GLU A 60 -2.92 -22.06 -15.55
C GLU A 60 -2.01 -22.02 -16.79
N ILE A 61 -1.39 -20.86 -17.01
CA ILE A 61 -0.43 -20.71 -18.12
C ILE A 61 0.85 -21.47 -17.79
N GLY A 62 1.37 -22.20 -18.79
CA GLY A 62 2.48 -23.15 -18.63
C GLY A 62 2.01 -24.58 -18.39
N LYS A 63 0.73 -24.78 -18.07
CA LYS A 63 0.14 -26.09 -17.87
C LYS A 63 -1.01 -26.35 -18.84
N ASP A 64 -2.06 -25.53 -18.78
CA ASP A 64 -3.26 -25.69 -19.63
C ASP A 64 -3.06 -25.03 -21.00
N ILE A 65 -2.37 -23.91 -21.02
CA ILE A 65 -1.99 -23.16 -22.23
C ILE A 65 -0.48 -22.91 -22.18
N PRO A 66 0.30 -23.34 -23.19
CA PRO A 66 1.72 -23.00 -23.29
C PRO A 66 1.93 -21.49 -23.35
N ALA A 67 2.88 -20.95 -22.58
CA ALA A 67 3.13 -19.50 -22.55
C ALA A 67 3.50 -18.93 -23.94
N LYS A 68 4.21 -19.70 -24.78
CA LYS A 68 4.55 -19.34 -26.16
C LYS A 68 3.33 -19.11 -27.06
N LYS A 69 2.20 -19.76 -26.78
CA LYS A 69 0.98 -19.54 -27.54
C LYS A 69 0.44 -18.13 -27.31
N LEU A 70 0.56 -17.60 -26.10
CA LEU A 70 0.11 -16.24 -25.79
C LEU A 70 0.87 -15.20 -26.63
N GLU A 71 2.16 -15.42 -26.90
CA GLU A 71 2.96 -14.51 -27.73
C GLU A 71 2.52 -14.47 -29.20
N ALA A 72 1.89 -15.54 -29.68
CA ALA A 72 1.33 -15.60 -31.03
C ALA A 72 -0.08 -15.00 -31.11
N ASP A 73 -0.84 -15.09 -30.02
CA ASP A 73 -2.25 -14.74 -29.98
C ASP A 73 -2.51 -13.28 -29.54
N TYR A 74 -1.52 -12.63 -28.88
CA TYR A 74 -1.65 -11.29 -28.30
C TYR A 74 -0.51 -10.35 -28.70
N ASP A 75 -0.83 -9.08 -28.91
CA ASP A 75 0.13 -8.04 -29.30
C ASP A 75 1.07 -7.62 -28.14
N ALA A 76 0.64 -7.81 -26.89
CA ALA A 76 1.45 -7.58 -25.70
C ALA A 76 1.03 -8.50 -24.56
N LEU A 77 1.98 -8.86 -23.69
CA LEU A 77 1.78 -9.70 -22.51
C LEU A 77 2.16 -8.96 -21.23
N ILE A 78 1.34 -9.07 -20.19
CA ILE A 78 1.64 -8.59 -18.83
C ILE A 78 1.71 -9.79 -17.90
N VAL A 79 2.88 -10.07 -17.35
CA VAL A 79 3.07 -11.08 -16.29
C VAL A 79 2.79 -10.44 -14.95
N ALA A 80 1.68 -10.85 -14.31
CA ALA A 80 1.21 -10.30 -13.03
C ALA A 80 0.84 -11.40 -12.03
N ILE A 81 1.64 -12.49 -12.01
CA ILE A 81 1.40 -13.72 -11.24
C ILE A 81 1.62 -13.58 -9.73
N GLY A 82 2.10 -12.42 -9.28
CA GLY A 82 2.38 -12.17 -7.86
C GLY A 82 3.55 -13.00 -7.31
N ALA A 83 3.60 -13.18 -5.99
CA ALA A 83 4.59 -13.97 -5.25
C ALA A 83 3.87 -15.10 -4.49
N GLN A 84 3.37 -16.08 -5.22
CA GLN A 84 2.52 -17.17 -4.71
C GLN A 84 3.29 -18.33 -4.06
N GLY A 85 4.61 -18.35 -4.18
CA GLY A 85 5.46 -19.35 -3.54
C GLY A 85 5.70 -19.01 -2.07
N ALA A 86 5.69 -20.01 -1.20
CA ALA A 86 6.07 -19.84 0.20
C ALA A 86 7.58 -20.00 0.38
N SER A 87 8.17 -19.23 1.30
CA SER A 87 9.51 -19.48 1.78
C SER A 87 9.50 -20.63 2.79
N PRO A 88 10.38 -21.64 2.67
CA PRO A 88 10.46 -22.76 3.61
C PRO A 88 10.90 -22.28 5.00
N ILE A 89 10.48 -22.98 6.05
CA ILE A 89 10.99 -22.73 7.42
C ILE A 89 12.50 -22.99 7.48
N GLY A 90 12.95 -23.94 6.69
CA GLY A 90 14.37 -24.31 6.57
C GLY A 90 14.84 -25.24 7.68
N VAL A 91 13.96 -26.06 8.23
CA VAL A 91 14.28 -27.02 9.27
C VAL A 91 13.90 -28.45 8.86
N PRO A 92 14.62 -29.47 9.33
CA PRO A 92 14.25 -30.85 9.10
C PRO A 92 12.80 -31.14 9.56
N GLY A 93 12.02 -31.83 8.72
CA GLY A 93 10.64 -32.20 9.00
C GLY A 93 9.59 -31.15 8.63
N GLU A 94 9.94 -30.10 7.94
CA GLU A 94 8.97 -29.10 7.46
C GLU A 94 8.01 -29.60 6.36
N ASP A 95 8.27 -30.78 5.80
CA ASP A 95 7.46 -31.50 4.81
C ASP A 95 6.49 -32.52 5.44
N LEU A 96 6.52 -32.68 6.76
CA LEU A 96 5.65 -33.64 7.45
C LEU A 96 4.17 -33.25 7.36
N PRO A 97 3.23 -34.22 7.34
CA PRO A 97 1.82 -33.98 7.50
C PRO A 97 1.53 -33.18 8.79
N GLY A 98 0.71 -32.13 8.69
CA GLY A 98 0.44 -31.20 9.79
C GLY A 98 1.35 -29.95 9.78
N VAL A 99 2.34 -29.91 8.89
CA VAL A 99 3.12 -28.69 8.61
C VAL A 99 2.56 -28.03 7.35
N TRP A 100 2.26 -26.76 7.46
CA TRP A 100 1.65 -25.94 6.40
C TRP A 100 2.52 -24.75 6.08
N THR A 101 2.45 -24.28 4.86
CA THR A 101 2.92 -22.91 4.56
C THR A 101 1.77 -21.93 4.81
N GLY A 102 2.11 -20.69 5.22
CA GLY A 102 1.09 -19.66 5.48
C GLY A 102 0.20 -19.38 4.27
N ILE A 103 0.79 -19.32 3.07
CA ILE A 103 0.03 -19.10 1.83
C ILE A 103 -0.92 -20.27 1.55
N GLN A 104 -0.46 -21.50 1.72
CA GLN A 104 -1.29 -22.68 1.51
C GLN A 104 -2.45 -22.70 2.50
N TYR A 105 -2.18 -22.47 3.79
CA TYR A 105 -3.20 -22.44 4.83
C TYR A 105 -4.25 -21.34 4.58
N LEU A 106 -3.81 -20.12 4.32
CA LEU A 106 -4.72 -18.99 4.05
C LEU A 106 -5.46 -19.18 2.72
N GLY A 107 -4.81 -19.76 1.70
CA GLY A 107 -5.44 -20.07 0.42
C GLY A 107 -6.59 -21.07 0.55
N GLU A 108 -6.40 -22.15 1.29
CA GLU A 108 -7.47 -23.13 1.58
C GLU A 108 -8.63 -22.47 2.34
N SER A 109 -8.31 -21.64 3.35
CA SER A 109 -9.32 -20.88 4.10
C SER A 109 -10.08 -19.90 3.19
N GLY A 110 -9.38 -19.19 2.31
CA GLY A 110 -9.95 -18.27 1.32
C GLY A 110 -10.83 -18.97 0.27
N GLU A 111 -10.68 -20.27 0.08
CA GLU A 111 -11.58 -21.09 -0.75
C GLU A 111 -12.73 -21.75 0.07
N GLY A 112 -12.86 -21.40 1.34
CA GLY A 112 -13.89 -21.96 2.25
C GLY A 112 -13.57 -23.37 2.75
N ARG A 113 -12.33 -23.83 2.62
CA ARG A 113 -11.85 -25.15 3.05
C ARG A 113 -10.87 -25.00 4.19
N THR A 114 -11.27 -24.44 5.32
CA THR A 114 -10.36 -24.24 6.46
C THR A 114 -9.75 -25.58 6.91
N PRO A 115 -8.42 -25.76 6.80
CA PRO A 115 -7.78 -27.00 7.22
C PRO A 115 -7.91 -27.22 8.73
N PRO A 116 -8.15 -28.45 9.18
CA PRO A 116 -8.24 -28.77 10.60
C PRO A 116 -6.83 -28.76 11.21
N LEU A 117 -6.46 -27.68 11.92
CA LEU A 117 -5.16 -27.54 12.55
C LEU A 117 -5.06 -28.22 13.93
N GLY A 118 -6.18 -28.60 14.54
CA GLY A 118 -6.24 -29.23 15.87
C GLY A 118 -6.10 -28.23 17.03
N SER A 119 -5.67 -28.72 18.20
CA SER A 119 -5.77 -27.97 19.46
C SER A 119 -4.59 -27.05 19.77
N ASP A 120 -3.40 -27.37 19.27
CA ASP A 120 -2.15 -26.67 19.60
C ASP A 120 -1.42 -26.29 18.31
N VAL A 121 -1.57 -25.04 17.88
CA VAL A 121 -1.03 -24.53 16.62
C VAL A 121 0.15 -23.59 16.87
N TYR A 122 1.25 -23.82 16.17
CA TYR A 122 2.41 -22.93 16.18
C TYR A 122 2.57 -22.28 14.82
N VAL A 123 2.57 -20.94 14.78
CA VAL A 123 2.82 -20.14 13.57
C VAL A 123 4.22 -19.55 13.65
N VAL A 124 5.06 -19.83 12.67
CA VAL A 124 6.45 -19.37 12.62
C VAL A 124 6.55 -18.15 11.72
N GLY A 125 6.80 -16.98 12.29
CA GLY A 125 6.96 -15.73 11.54
C GLY A 125 6.56 -14.51 12.36
N GLY A 126 6.84 -13.31 11.87
CA GLY A 126 6.52 -12.05 12.56
C GLY A 126 5.98 -10.96 11.62
N GLY A 127 5.62 -11.30 10.39
CA GLY A 127 4.99 -10.39 9.42
C GLY A 127 3.46 -10.47 9.42
N ASN A 128 2.81 -9.62 8.62
CA ASN A 128 1.34 -9.61 8.50
C ASN A 128 0.76 -10.99 8.14
N THR A 129 1.43 -11.75 7.26
CA THR A 129 1.00 -13.12 6.94
C THR A 129 0.97 -14.04 8.17
N ALA A 130 1.92 -13.87 9.13
CA ALA A 130 1.91 -14.64 10.37
C ALA A 130 0.74 -14.23 11.27
N MET A 131 0.42 -12.93 11.32
CA MET A 131 -0.75 -12.43 12.05
C MET A 131 -2.05 -12.97 11.43
N ASP A 132 -2.17 -12.95 10.12
CA ASP A 132 -3.31 -13.53 9.41
C ASP A 132 -3.45 -15.03 9.70
N CYS A 133 -2.35 -15.80 9.65
CA CYS A 133 -2.37 -17.24 9.93
C CYS A 133 -2.79 -17.55 11.38
N VAL A 134 -2.20 -16.86 12.36
CA VAL A 134 -2.48 -17.17 13.77
C VAL A 134 -3.88 -16.74 14.18
N ARG A 135 -4.37 -15.61 13.67
CA ARG A 135 -5.74 -15.13 13.90
C ARG A 135 -6.78 -16.00 13.19
N SER A 136 -6.49 -16.46 11.95
CA SER A 136 -7.35 -17.43 11.25
C SER A 136 -7.39 -18.79 11.97
N ALA A 137 -6.27 -19.24 12.55
CA ALA A 137 -6.23 -20.47 13.32
C ALA A 137 -7.18 -20.42 14.53
N ILE A 138 -7.28 -19.29 15.23
CA ILE A 138 -8.21 -19.09 16.33
C ILE A 138 -9.66 -19.22 15.88
N ARG A 139 -10.00 -18.69 14.70
CA ARG A 139 -11.37 -18.71 14.15
C ARG A 139 -11.78 -20.05 13.57
N GLY A 140 -10.83 -20.75 12.96
CA GLY A 140 -11.10 -21.91 12.12
C GLY A 140 -11.37 -23.23 12.86
N GLY A 141 -11.42 -23.26 14.17
CA GLY A 141 -11.41 -24.57 14.81
C GLY A 141 -12.33 -24.79 15.99
N SER A 142 -13.36 -25.61 15.81
CA SER A 142 -13.92 -26.41 16.91
C SER A 142 -12.78 -27.26 17.49
N GLY A 143 -12.26 -26.90 18.67
CA GLY A 143 -11.20 -27.63 19.35
C GLY A 143 -9.83 -26.97 19.44
N LEU A 144 -9.65 -25.77 18.91
CA LEU A 144 -8.45 -25.01 19.15
C LEU A 144 -8.39 -24.57 20.62
N THR A 145 -7.33 -24.95 21.31
CA THR A 145 -7.07 -24.53 22.68
C THR A 145 -5.97 -23.49 22.77
N ARG A 146 -5.06 -23.48 21.81
CA ARG A 146 -3.89 -22.58 21.83
C ARG A 146 -3.32 -22.30 20.45
N ALA A 147 -3.23 -21.01 20.11
CA ALA A 147 -2.43 -20.52 18.97
C ALA A 147 -1.22 -19.77 19.49
N THR A 148 -0.02 -20.18 19.07
CA THR A 148 1.25 -19.58 19.49
C THR A 148 2.02 -19.06 18.27
N CYS A 149 2.38 -17.79 18.28
CA CYS A 149 3.25 -17.17 17.28
C CYS A 149 4.71 -17.25 17.76
N LEU A 150 5.56 -17.93 17.01
CA LEU A 150 7.00 -18.02 17.24
C LEU A 150 7.72 -16.98 16.41
N TYR A 151 8.46 -16.09 17.07
CA TYR A 151 9.26 -15.11 16.36
C TYR A 151 10.70 -15.08 16.84
N ARG A 152 11.64 -15.18 15.90
CA ARG A 152 13.08 -15.27 16.18
C ARG A 152 13.74 -13.98 16.71
N ARG A 153 13.02 -12.85 16.69
CA ARG A 153 13.44 -11.54 17.23
C ARG A 153 12.49 -11.08 18.33
N GLY A 154 12.67 -9.86 18.82
CA GLY A 154 11.78 -9.22 19.78
C GLY A 154 10.53 -8.60 19.15
N ARG A 155 9.63 -8.12 19.99
CA ARG A 155 8.40 -7.42 19.56
C ARG A 155 8.71 -6.20 18.68
N GLU A 156 9.74 -5.44 19.01
CA GLU A 156 10.15 -4.22 18.32
C GLU A 156 10.67 -4.50 16.89
N GLU A 157 11.20 -5.69 16.63
CA GLU A 157 11.68 -6.08 15.31
C GLU A 157 10.63 -6.76 14.44
N MET A 158 9.38 -6.88 14.90
CA MET A 158 8.31 -7.45 14.08
C MET A 158 7.97 -6.52 12.91
N PRO A 159 7.95 -7.04 11.65
CA PRO A 159 7.56 -6.24 10.50
C PRO A 159 6.04 -6.15 10.30
N ALA A 160 5.24 -6.85 11.10
CA ALA A 160 3.79 -6.73 11.08
C ALA A 160 3.35 -5.36 11.60
N ASN A 161 2.17 -4.91 11.15
CA ASN A 161 1.56 -3.69 11.67
C ASN A 161 1.24 -3.87 13.16
N ASP A 162 1.56 -2.85 13.97
CA ASP A 162 1.33 -2.89 15.41
C ASP A 162 -0.13 -3.20 15.78
N LEU A 163 -1.08 -2.62 15.06
CA LEU A 163 -2.51 -2.89 15.26
C LEU A 163 -2.85 -4.38 15.05
N GLU A 164 -2.24 -5.04 14.06
CA GLU A 164 -2.47 -6.46 13.80
C GLU A 164 -1.90 -7.36 14.90
N ILE A 165 -0.81 -6.94 15.52
CA ILE A 165 -0.21 -7.66 16.64
C ILE A 165 -1.08 -7.49 17.89
N GLU A 166 -1.52 -6.26 18.20
CA GLU A 166 -2.43 -5.95 19.31
C GLU A 166 -3.76 -6.71 19.16
N GLU A 167 -4.33 -6.72 17.96
CA GLU A 167 -5.53 -7.48 17.65
C GLU A 167 -5.35 -8.99 17.89
N ALA A 168 -4.21 -9.55 17.48
CA ALA A 168 -3.89 -10.94 17.73
C ALA A 168 -3.76 -11.24 19.25
N GLU A 169 -3.15 -10.32 20.02
CA GLU A 169 -3.05 -10.44 21.48
C GLU A 169 -4.44 -10.41 22.15
N HIS A 170 -5.32 -9.47 21.75
CA HIS A 170 -6.71 -9.40 22.24
C HIS A 170 -7.51 -10.66 21.90
N GLU A 171 -7.25 -11.27 20.77
CA GLU A 171 -7.87 -12.54 20.37
C GLU A 171 -7.31 -13.75 21.13
N GLY A 172 -6.26 -13.55 21.96
CA GLY A 172 -5.69 -14.58 22.84
C GLY A 172 -4.56 -15.38 22.21
N VAL A 173 -3.93 -14.86 21.17
CA VAL A 173 -2.68 -15.41 20.61
C VAL A 173 -1.57 -15.31 21.65
N LYS A 174 -0.83 -16.40 21.85
CA LYS A 174 0.39 -16.40 22.65
C LYS A 174 1.58 -16.04 21.75
N PHE A 175 2.39 -15.08 22.15
CA PHE A 175 3.65 -14.76 21.48
C PHE A 175 4.84 -15.36 22.23
N GLU A 176 5.69 -16.07 21.52
CA GLU A 176 7.00 -16.51 21.99
C GLU A 176 8.09 -15.82 21.18
N TYR A 177 8.54 -14.70 21.69
CA TYR A 177 9.65 -13.93 21.12
C TYR A 177 10.99 -14.60 21.36
N LEU A 178 12.00 -14.20 20.59
CA LEU A 178 13.36 -14.73 20.70
C LEU A 178 13.36 -16.26 20.67
N THR A 179 12.55 -16.85 19.79
CA THR A 179 12.38 -18.30 19.71
C THR A 179 12.26 -18.71 18.25
N ALA A 180 12.99 -19.75 17.86
CA ALA A 180 12.95 -20.31 16.51
C ALA A 180 12.84 -21.83 16.55
N PRO A 181 12.18 -22.49 15.58
CA PRO A 181 12.22 -23.93 15.42
C PRO A 181 13.61 -24.36 14.89
N VAL A 182 14.05 -25.54 15.31
CA VAL A 182 15.29 -26.20 14.87
C VAL A 182 14.97 -27.48 14.11
N LYS A 183 13.91 -28.18 14.54
CA LYS A 183 13.51 -29.47 13.99
C LYS A 183 12.04 -29.74 14.26
N ILE A 184 11.38 -30.45 13.35
CA ILE A 184 10.02 -30.94 13.47
C ILE A 184 10.05 -32.46 13.27
N GLU A 185 9.42 -33.22 14.16
CA GLU A 185 9.33 -34.68 14.09
C GLU A 185 7.90 -35.13 14.39
N LYS A 186 7.55 -36.34 13.99
CA LYS A 186 6.33 -36.99 14.47
C LYS A 186 6.49 -37.29 15.96
N ASP A 187 5.45 -37.02 16.76
CA ASP A 187 5.48 -37.24 18.21
C ASP A 187 5.08 -38.69 18.57
N GLY A 188 5.96 -39.63 18.26
CA GLY A 188 5.91 -41.02 18.67
C GLY A 188 4.55 -41.71 18.44
N ASP A 189 4.08 -42.41 19.48
CA ASP A 189 2.83 -43.22 19.43
C ASP A 189 1.54 -42.40 19.54
N ASN A 190 1.62 -41.07 19.66
CA ASN A 190 0.49 -40.16 19.82
C ASN A 190 -0.17 -39.74 18.49
N GLY A 191 -0.22 -40.59 17.51
CA GLY A 191 -1.04 -40.52 16.31
C GLY A 191 -0.72 -39.34 15.36
N ASN A 192 -1.30 -38.19 15.52
CA ASN A 192 -1.24 -37.06 14.60
C ASN A 192 -0.54 -35.83 15.21
N ARG A 193 0.28 -35.98 16.24
CA ARG A 193 1.00 -34.85 16.85
C ARG A 193 2.42 -34.71 16.30
N LEU A 194 2.92 -33.48 16.34
CA LEU A 194 4.27 -33.08 15.98
C LEU A 194 5.04 -32.71 17.25
N ARG A 195 6.32 -33.08 17.30
CA ARG A 195 7.27 -32.60 18.29
C ARG A 195 8.16 -31.55 17.67
N LEU A 196 8.07 -30.33 18.19
CA LEU A 196 8.92 -29.21 17.75
C LEU A 196 10.07 -29.08 18.72
N THR A 197 11.30 -29.11 18.19
CA THR A 197 12.47 -28.66 18.92
C THR A 197 12.66 -27.18 18.64
N LEU A 198 12.61 -26.37 19.69
CA LEU A 198 12.75 -24.91 19.67
C LEU A 198 14.05 -24.50 20.32
N ILE A 199 14.65 -23.38 19.90
CA ILE A 199 15.82 -22.78 20.50
C ILE A 199 15.58 -21.32 20.83
N LYS A 200 16.12 -20.85 21.95
CA LYS A 200 16.11 -19.44 22.29
C LYS A 200 17.12 -18.67 21.43
N MET A 201 16.77 -17.43 21.14
CA MET A 201 17.60 -16.54 20.32
C MET A 201 18.08 -15.35 21.14
N GLU A 202 19.21 -14.78 20.73
CA GLU A 202 19.73 -13.52 21.23
C GLU A 202 19.86 -12.52 20.10
N LEU A 203 19.67 -11.23 20.39
CA LEU A 203 19.77 -10.18 19.37
C LEU A 203 21.20 -9.67 19.28
N GLY A 204 21.76 -9.73 18.08
CA GLY A 204 23.06 -9.15 17.73
C GLY A 204 22.94 -7.76 17.12
N GLU A 205 23.92 -7.38 16.30
CA GLU A 205 23.95 -6.12 15.59
C GLU A 205 22.84 -6.03 14.53
N PRO A 206 22.42 -4.81 14.15
CA PRO A 206 21.44 -4.60 13.09
C PRO A 206 21.90 -5.19 11.74
N ASP A 207 20.97 -5.78 11.02
CA ASP A 207 21.16 -6.25 9.64
C ASP A 207 20.94 -5.12 8.62
N ALA A 208 21.06 -5.42 7.32
CA ALA A 208 20.84 -4.45 6.24
C ALA A 208 19.44 -3.82 6.22
N SER A 209 18.47 -4.40 6.93
CA SER A 209 17.12 -3.84 7.09
C SER A 209 16.99 -2.94 8.33
N GLY A 210 18.07 -2.73 9.07
CA GLY A 210 18.10 -1.98 10.33
C GLY A 210 17.58 -2.75 11.55
N ARG A 211 17.17 -4.03 11.39
CA ARG A 211 16.65 -4.86 12.48
C ARG A 211 17.78 -5.70 13.09
N ARG A 212 17.78 -5.87 14.40
CA ARG A 212 18.80 -6.66 15.08
C ARG A 212 18.80 -8.12 14.65
N SER A 213 19.98 -8.64 14.33
CA SER A 213 20.17 -10.00 13.80
C SER A 213 19.94 -11.04 14.90
N PRO A 214 19.11 -12.08 14.68
CA PRO A 214 18.90 -13.14 15.65
C PRO A 214 20.05 -14.16 15.61
N LYS A 215 20.60 -14.53 16.76
CA LYS A 215 21.63 -15.56 16.91
C LYS A 215 21.12 -16.66 17.84
N PRO A 216 21.28 -17.94 17.50
CA PRO A 216 20.89 -19.04 18.39
C PRO A 216 21.70 -19.02 19.69
N LYS A 217 21.03 -19.23 20.82
CA LYS A 217 21.66 -19.41 22.14
C LYS A 217 21.91 -20.90 22.34
N ALA A 218 23.14 -21.32 22.19
CA ALA A 218 23.54 -22.72 22.35
C ALA A 218 23.12 -23.31 23.69
N GLY A 219 22.62 -24.55 23.71
CA GLY A 219 22.19 -25.25 24.93
C GLY A 219 20.86 -24.76 25.51
N SER A 220 20.09 -24.00 24.76
CA SER A 220 18.76 -23.52 25.17
C SER A 220 17.60 -24.26 24.48
N GLU A 221 17.90 -25.36 23.84
CA GLU A 221 16.93 -26.18 23.12
C GLU A 221 15.92 -26.79 24.10
N TYR A 222 14.65 -26.81 23.67
CA TYR A 222 13.56 -27.46 24.39
C TYR A 222 12.52 -27.97 23.40
N THR A 223 11.66 -28.88 23.84
CA THR A 223 10.66 -29.47 22.98
C THR A 223 9.24 -29.11 23.43
N VAL A 224 8.36 -28.94 22.44
CA VAL A 224 6.92 -28.76 22.65
C VAL A 224 6.16 -29.69 21.72
N SER A 225 4.91 -30.05 22.11
CA SER A 225 4.02 -30.86 21.29
C SER A 225 3.03 -29.94 20.58
N ALA A 226 2.78 -30.18 19.30
CA ALA A 226 1.86 -29.42 18.47
C ALA A 226 0.92 -30.34 17.68
N THR A 227 -0.23 -29.83 17.28
CA THR A 227 -1.10 -30.50 16.31
C THR A 227 -0.84 -30.03 14.89
N ALA A 228 -0.41 -28.75 14.73
CA ALA A 228 0.01 -28.22 13.45
C ALA A 228 1.08 -27.14 13.60
N VAL A 229 1.87 -26.96 12.54
CA VAL A 229 2.84 -25.87 12.38
C VAL A 229 2.56 -25.14 11.08
N VAL A 230 2.53 -23.81 11.11
CA VAL A 230 2.34 -22.97 9.93
C VAL A 230 3.57 -22.07 9.73
N GLY A 231 4.30 -22.28 8.65
CA GLY A 231 5.45 -21.44 8.27
C GLY A 231 5.02 -20.19 7.52
N ALA A 232 5.11 -19.03 8.15
CA ALA A 232 4.72 -17.73 7.59
C ALA A 232 5.91 -16.75 7.55
N ILE A 233 7.04 -17.19 6.95
CA ILE A 233 8.33 -16.48 7.00
C ILE A 233 8.68 -15.74 5.70
N GLY A 234 7.76 -15.64 4.77
CA GLY A 234 7.90 -14.87 3.55
C GLY A 234 7.31 -15.56 2.32
N GLN A 235 7.26 -14.79 1.26
CA GLN A 235 6.73 -15.19 -0.04
C GLN A 235 7.82 -15.09 -1.10
N ARG A 236 7.71 -15.87 -2.17
CA ARG A 236 8.63 -15.84 -3.31
C ARG A 236 7.85 -15.95 -4.63
N VAL A 237 8.44 -15.44 -5.67
CA VAL A 237 7.93 -15.63 -7.03
C VAL A 237 8.20 -17.07 -7.46
N LEU A 238 7.23 -17.69 -8.13
CA LEU A 238 7.38 -19.00 -8.74
C LEU A 238 8.04 -18.80 -10.12
N PRO A 239 9.19 -19.46 -10.39
CA PRO A 239 10.01 -19.15 -11.55
C PRO A 239 9.54 -19.82 -12.85
N GLU A 240 8.60 -20.77 -12.79
CA GLU A 240 8.27 -21.68 -13.89
C GLU A 240 7.79 -20.91 -15.12
N LEU A 241 6.81 -20.01 -14.98
CA LEU A 241 6.28 -19.21 -16.08
C LEU A 241 7.33 -18.24 -16.65
N ALA A 242 8.14 -17.64 -15.76
CA ALA A 242 9.21 -16.75 -16.19
C ALA A 242 10.27 -17.51 -17.03
N ALA A 243 10.60 -18.73 -16.62
CA ALA A 243 11.53 -19.60 -17.35
C ALA A 243 10.97 -20.00 -18.73
N GLU A 244 9.70 -20.37 -18.81
CA GLU A 244 9.02 -20.73 -20.08
C GLU A 244 8.99 -19.56 -21.06
N LEU A 245 8.74 -18.33 -20.56
CA LEU A 245 8.82 -17.11 -21.34
C LEU A 245 10.25 -16.61 -21.57
N GLY A 246 11.28 -17.28 -21.04
CA GLY A 246 12.69 -16.88 -21.16
C GLY A 246 12.98 -15.51 -20.52
N LEU A 247 12.32 -15.19 -19.42
CA LEU A 247 12.51 -13.94 -18.69
C LEU A 247 13.65 -14.05 -17.69
N GLU A 248 14.41 -12.99 -17.54
CA GLU A 248 15.48 -12.89 -16.55
C GLU A 248 14.90 -12.77 -15.14
N LEU A 249 15.50 -13.50 -14.18
CA LEU A 249 15.16 -13.42 -12.78
C LEU A 249 16.30 -12.78 -11.98
N ALA A 250 15.94 -11.91 -11.05
CA ALA A 250 16.86 -11.36 -10.05
C ALA A 250 17.21 -12.41 -8.99
N ARG A 251 18.20 -12.14 -8.14
CA ARG A 251 18.66 -13.07 -7.07
C ARG A 251 17.55 -13.45 -6.08
N ASN A 252 16.57 -12.60 -5.88
CA ASN A 252 15.40 -12.86 -5.03
C ASN A 252 14.25 -13.58 -5.77
N GLY A 253 14.46 -14.01 -7.01
CA GLY A 253 13.48 -14.69 -7.85
C GLY A 253 12.47 -13.77 -8.55
N ALA A 254 12.54 -12.45 -8.35
CA ALA A 254 11.65 -11.51 -9.04
C ALA A 254 12.01 -11.39 -10.53
N ILE A 255 11.01 -11.15 -11.38
CA ILE A 255 11.21 -10.93 -12.82
C ILE A 255 11.90 -9.57 -13.03
N VAL A 256 12.99 -9.57 -13.77
CA VAL A 256 13.71 -8.34 -14.10
C VAL A 256 12.93 -7.56 -15.15
N ALA A 257 12.49 -6.38 -14.78
CA ALA A 257 11.84 -5.42 -15.67
C ALA A 257 12.29 -4.00 -15.33
N ASP A 258 12.21 -3.10 -16.27
CA ASP A 258 12.52 -1.69 -16.06
C ASP A 258 11.59 -1.09 -14.99
N PRO A 259 12.09 -0.38 -13.99
CA PRO A 259 11.27 0.09 -12.86
C PRO A 259 10.29 1.21 -13.24
N GLN A 260 10.46 1.88 -14.39
CA GLN A 260 9.59 2.96 -14.85
C GLN A 260 8.57 2.47 -15.89
N THR A 261 9.00 1.63 -16.82
CA THR A 261 8.16 1.13 -17.93
C THR A 261 7.58 -0.25 -17.66
N PHE A 262 8.12 -1.00 -16.68
CA PHE A 262 7.76 -2.39 -16.40
C PHE A 262 8.00 -3.36 -17.56
N GLN A 263 8.71 -2.91 -18.61
CA GLN A 263 9.07 -3.73 -19.76
C GLN A 263 10.23 -4.66 -19.38
N THR A 264 10.14 -5.92 -19.76
CA THR A 264 11.24 -6.87 -19.64
C THR A 264 12.24 -6.68 -20.79
N LYS A 265 13.32 -7.43 -20.81
CA LYS A 265 14.23 -7.45 -21.99
C LYS A 265 13.57 -8.00 -23.26
N ARG A 266 12.41 -8.65 -23.15
CA ARG A 266 11.64 -9.13 -24.29
C ARG A 266 10.64 -8.06 -24.73
N ALA A 267 10.72 -7.65 -25.99
CA ALA A 267 9.79 -6.70 -26.57
C ALA A 267 8.34 -7.23 -26.45
N GLY A 268 7.40 -6.36 -26.07
CA GLY A 268 5.99 -6.71 -25.88
C GLY A 268 5.67 -7.49 -24.62
N VAL A 269 6.67 -7.82 -23.77
CA VAL A 269 6.45 -8.54 -22.52
C VAL A 269 6.78 -7.63 -21.34
N PHE A 270 5.80 -7.44 -20.45
CA PHE A 270 5.89 -6.60 -19.26
C PHE A 270 5.69 -7.44 -17.99
N ALA A 271 6.21 -6.97 -16.86
CA ALA A 271 6.00 -7.61 -15.56
C ALA A 271 5.69 -6.58 -14.49
N CYS A 272 4.64 -6.81 -13.67
CA CYS A 272 4.23 -5.85 -12.64
C CYS A 272 3.69 -6.52 -11.36
N GLY A 273 3.64 -5.73 -10.30
CA GLY A 273 3.24 -6.22 -8.97
C GLY A 273 4.33 -7.09 -8.34
N ASP A 274 3.93 -7.97 -7.42
CA ASP A 274 4.88 -8.72 -6.59
C ASP A 274 5.79 -9.67 -7.38
N CYS A 275 5.42 -10.09 -8.57
CA CYS A 275 6.33 -10.89 -9.41
C CYS A 275 7.54 -10.09 -9.91
N GLN A 276 7.45 -8.75 -9.92
CA GLN A 276 8.54 -7.86 -10.33
C GLN A 276 9.24 -7.22 -9.12
N THR A 277 8.49 -6.82 -8.09
CA THR A 277 9.05 -6.12 -6.93
C THR A 277 9.46 -7.03 -5.77
N GLY A 278 9.03 -8.29 -5.76
CA GLY A 278 8.90 -9.10 -4.56
C GLY A 278 7.62 -8.75 -3.79
N ALA A 279 7.25 -9.59 -2.82
CA ALA A 279 6.05 -9.42 -2.00
C ALA A 279 6.01 -8.04 -1.33
N ASN A 280 4.89 -7.32 -1.53
CA ASN A 280 4.72 -5.94 -1.05
C ASN A 280 3.25 -5.67 -0.69
N ILE A 281 2.93 -4.43 -0.30
CA ILE A 281 1.57 -4.01 0.01
C ILE A 281 0.71 -3.89 -1.27
N ALA A 282 -0.57 -4.21 -1.16
CA ALA A 282 -1.50 -4.25 -2.29
C ALA A 282 -1.57 -2.94 -3.10
N VAL A 283 -1.51 -1.78 -2.43
CA VAL A 283 -1.54 -0.48 -3.11
C VAL A 283 -0.37 -0.27 -4.08
N ARG A 284 0.80 -0.88 -3.82
CA ARG A 284 1.94 -0.86 -4.77
C ARG A 284 1.65 -1.68 -6.01
N ALA A 285 1.08 -2.88 -5.85
CA ALA A 285 0.69 -3.71 -6.99
C ALA A 285 -0.36 -3.01 -7.87
N ILE A 286 -1.35 -2.34 -7.25
CA ILE A 286 -2.34 -1.50 -7.93
C ILE A 286 -1.66 -0.36 -8.70
N GLY A 287 -0.78 0.39 -8.04
CA GLY A 287 -0.02 1.48 -8.66
C GLY A 287 0.87 1.00 -9.83
N ASN A 288 1.52 -0.15 -9.68
CA ASN A 288 2.32 -0.75 -10.74
C ASN A 288 1.46 -1.17 -11.92
N GLY A 289 0.29 -1.79 -11.69
CA GLY A 289 -0.65 -2.16 -12.75
C GLY A 289 -1.09 -0.96 -13.59
N ARG A 290 -1.39 0.19 -12.96
CA ARG A 290 -1.73 1.44 -13.65
C ARG A 290 -0.58 1.95 -14.52
N LYS A 291 0.63 1.99 -13.96
CA LYS A 291 1.84 2.44 -14.68
C LYS A 291 2.19 1.52 -15.85
N THR A 292 2.08 0.21 -15.64
CA THR A 292 2.30 -0.80 -16.68
C THR A 292 1.31 -0.61 -17.83
N ALA A 293 0.04 -0.33 -17.56
CA ALA A 293 -0.94 -0.07 -18.59
C ALA A 293 -0.56 1.12 -19.49
N ALA A 294 -0.03 2.20 -18.91
CA ALA A 294 0.45 3.33 -19.70
C ALA A 294 1.63 2.95 -20.62
N ALA A 295 2.55 2.13 -20.14
CA ALA A 295 3.68 1.67 -20.94
C ALA A 295 3.25 0.69 -22.07
N VAL A 296 2.30 -0.19 -21.78
CA VAL A 296 1.71 -1.12 -22.76
C VAL A 296 0.93 -0.36 -23.82
N ASP A 297 0.16 0.66 -23.46
CA ASP A 297 -0.56 1.52 -24.42
C ASP A 297 0.41 2.20 -25.41
N GLN A 298 1.52 2.77 -24.89
CA GLN A 298 2.58 3.35 -25.73
C GLN A 298 3.18 2.31 -26.68
N TYR A 299 3.48 1.11 -26.18
CA TYR A 299 4.00 0.03 -27.00
C TYR A 299 3.04 -0.38 -28.13
N LEU A 300 1.76 -0.58 -27.82
CA LEU A 300 0.74 -0.99 -28.78
C LEU A 300 0.45 0.09 -29.82
N ARG A 301 0.67 1.35 -29.51
CA ARG A 301 0.57 2.47 -30.48
C ARG A 301 1.84 2.66 -31.31
N GLY A 302 2.89 1.87 -31.09
CA GLY A 302 4.18 2.04 -31.76
C GLY A 302 4.95 3.30 -31.32
N GLU A 303 4.62 3.83 -30.13
CA GLU A 303 5.31 4.96 -29.54
C GLU A 303 6.55 4.51 -28.78
N GLU A 304 7.45 5.44 -28.46
CA GLU A 304 8.56 5.17 -27.55
C GLU A 304 8.03 4.89 -26.14
N VAL A 305 8.36 3.70 -25.58
CA VAL A 305 7.89 3.29 -24.27
C VAL A 305 8.67 4.04 -23.17
N LYS A 306 8.05 5.05 -22.59
CA LYS A 306 8.60 5.89 -21.49
C LYS A 306 7.91 5.63 -20.16
N GLY A 307 6.80 4.89 -20.18
CA GLY A 307 5.94 4.70 -19.03
C GLY A 307 5.11 5.95 -18.70
N GLU A 308 4.54 5.97 -17.50
CA GLU A 308 3.73 7.10 -17.03
C GLU A 308 4.64 8.33 -16.78
N ALA A 309 4.24 9.47 -17.29
CA ALA A 309 4.98 10.71 -17.06
C ALA A 309 5.00 11.05 -15.55
N VAL A 310 6.20 11.23 -15.01
CA VAL A 310 6.36 11.73 -13.63
C VAL A 310 6.06 13.22 -13.63
N LEU A 311 4.90 13.58 -13.09
CA LEU A 311 4.50 14.97 -12.98
C LEU A 311 5.33 15.68 -11.91
N PHE A 312 5.77 16.90 -12.19
CA PHE A 312 6.40 17.75 -11.20
C PHE A 312 5.52 17.84 -9.94
N ASN A 313 6.13 17.66 -8.79
CA ASN A 313 5.45 17.80 -7.51
C ASN A 313 6.38 18.51 -6.52
N SER A 314 6.03 19.75 -6.18
CA SER A 314 6.76 20.51 -5.17
C SER A 314 6.42 19.96 -3.78
N GLN A 315 7.42 19.58 -3.02
CA GLN A 315 7.29 19.01 -1.68
C GLN A 315 8.15 19.77 -0.69
N MET A 316 7.71 19.80 0.56
CA MET A 316 8.47 20.36 1.69
C MET A 316 9.31 19.31 2.41
N GLY A 317 9.33 18.08 1.92
CA GLY A 317 9.89 16.91 2.57
C GLY A 317 8.83 15.99 3.17
N SER A 318 9.27 14.98 3.91
CA SER A 318 8.39 14.11 4.69
C SER A 318 7.89 14.83 5.94
N LEU A 319 6.79 14.37 6.52
CA LEU A 319 6.14 15.04 7.67
C LEU A 319 7.06 15.19 8.88
N ASP A 320 7.93 14.21 9.09
CA ASP A 320 8.97 14.22 10.16
C ASP A 320 10.11 15.23 9.92
N GLN A 321 10.27 15.70 8.68
CA GLN A 321 11.29 16.70 8.29
C GLN A 321 10.73 18.12 8.24
N VAL A 322 9.42 18.28 8.29
CA VAL A 322 8.76 19.57 8.25
C VAL A 322 8.73 20.20 9.63
N SER A 323 9.05 21.51 9.73
CA SER A 323 9.03 22.23 11.00
C SER A 323 7.65 22.16 11.67
N GLU A 324 7.61 21.84 12.96
CA GLU A 324 6.38 21.85 13.77
C GLU A 324 5.70 23.22 13.81
N ASP A 325 6.45 24.30 13.61
CA ASP A 325 5.93 25.68 13.56
C ASP A 325 4.86 25.87 12.48
N LEU A 326 4.87 25.04 11.42
CA LEU A 326 3.84 25.09 10.38
C LEU A 326 2.47 24.64 10.88
N PHE A 327 2.45 23.86 11.95
CA PHE A 327 1.24 23.26 12.50
C PHE A 327 0.89 23.83 13.88
N LYS A 328 1.61 24.90 14.35
CA LYS A 328 1.40 25.49 15.68
C LYS A 328 -0.03 25.93 15.97
N ASP A 329 -0.76 26.33 14.90
CA ASP A 329 -2.15 26.77 15.00
C ASP A 329 -3.14 25.61 14.80
N ALA A 330 -2.66 24.41 14.48
CA ALA A 330 -3.49 23.22 14.33
C ALA A 330 -3.84 22.66 15.72
N LYS A 331 -5.11 22.45 15.96
CA LYS A 331 -5.58 21.84 17.22
C LYS A 331 -5.24 20.35 17.23
N ARG A 332 -4.33 19.95 18.10
CA ARG A 332 -4.03 18.53 18.29
C ARG A 332 -5.26 17.79 18.85
N GLN A 333 -5.61 16.71 18.21
CA GLN A 333 -6.70 15.81 18.62
C GLN A 333 -6.22 14.38 18.59
N GLU A 334 -6.66 13.58 19.55
CA GLU A 334 -6.38 12.14 19.57
C GLU A 334 -7.14 11.43 18.46
N ARG A 335 -6.53 10.37 17.91
CA ARG A 335 -7.16 9.53 16.92
C ARG A 335 -8.37 8.81 17.51
N ILE A 336 -9.48 8.80 16.77
CA ILE A 336 -10.63 7.95 17.12
C ILE A 336 -10.31 6.52 16.73
N THR A 337 -10.42 5.59 17.69
CA THR A 337 -10.25 4.16 17.42
C THR A 337 -11.45 3.66 16.61
N MET A 338 -11.17 2.90 15.55
CA MET A 338 -12.20 2.25 14.74
C MET A 338 -13.03 1.31 15.63
N PRO A 339 -14.37 1.41 15.60
CA PRO A 339 -15.21 0.44 16.29
C PRO A 339 -15.04 -0.97 15.71
N VAL A 340 -15.01 -1.95 16.59
CA VAL A 340 -14.80 -3.35 16.26
C VAL A 340 -15.82 -4.24 16.97
N ILE A 341 -16.10 -5.43 16.43
CA ILE A 341 -16.91 -6.42 17.10
C ILE A 341 -16.22 -6.94 18.38
N SER A 342 -17.00 -7.50 19.31
CA SER A 342 -16.49 -7.95 20.62
C SER A 342 -15.43 -9.06 20.49
N ASP A 343 -14.49 -9.14 21.44
CA ASP A 343 -13.42 -10.16 21.46
C ASP A 343 -13.98 -11.59 21.47
N GLY A 344 -15.13 -11.81 22.10
CA GLY A 344 -15.81 -13.11 22.09
C GLY A 344 -16.33 -13.47 20.71
N GLU A 345 -16.93 -12.52 19.99
CA GLU A 345 -17.46 -12.71 18.64
C GLU A 345 -16.34 -12.91 17.62
N ARG A 346 -15.24 -12.16 17.71
CA ARG A 346 -14.08 -12.27 16.81
C ARG A 346 -13.53 -13.67 16.69
N LYS A 347 -13.51 -14.43 17.79
CA LYS A 347 -12.93 -15.79 17.86
C LYS A 347 -13.79 -16.86 17.17
N THR A 348 -15.03 -16.55 16.84
CA THR A 348 -16.01 -17.52 16.34
C THR A 348 -16.66 -17.13 15.02
N THR A 349 -16.20 -16.01 14.40
CA THR A 349 -16.83 -15.49 13.19
C THR A 349 -15.78 -15.15 12.13
N GLU A 350 -16.16 -15.29 10.87
CA GLU A 350 -15.45 -14.77 9.70
C GLU A 350 -16.01 -13.39 9.24
N LYS A 351 -16.92 -12.80 10.01
CA LYS A 351 -17.43 -11.46 9.70
C LYS A 351 -16.32 -10.43 9.82
N GLU A 352 -16.43 -9.36 9.09
CA GLU A 352 -15.52 -8.20 9.18
C GLU A 352 -15.42 -7.71 10.62
N VAL A 353 -14.19 -7.59 11.11
CA VAL A 353 -13.91 -7.21 12.51
C VAL A 353 -14.14 -5.72 12.71
N GLU A 354 -13.71 -4.89 11.77
CA GLU A 354 -13.89 -3.44 11.81
C GLU A 354 -15.27 -3.06 11.28
N THR A 355 -16.07 -2.37 12.11
CA THR A 355 -17.47 -2.04 11.78
C THR A 355 -17.65 -0.68 11.12
N GLY A 356 -16.56 0.07 10.95
CA GLY A 356 -16.58 1.42 10.39
C GLY A 356 -17.01 2.49 11.39
N PHE A 357 -16.76 3.77 11.04
CA PHE A 357 -17.19 4.92 11.84
C PHE A 357 -18.65 5.25 11.60
N ALA A 358 -19.35 5.64 12.66
CA ALA A 358 -20.59 6.39 12.51
C ALA A 358 -20.31 7.77 11.86
N ALA A 359 -21.30 8.38 11.20
CA ALA A 359 -21.11 9.64 10.49
C ALA A 359 -20.55 10.78 11.38
N ALA A 360 -20.94 10.84 12.66
CA ALA A 360 -20.43 11.81 13.61
C ALA A 360 -18.96 11.57 13.97
N GLU A 361 -18.56 10.30 14.13
CA GLU A 361 -17.17 9.90 14.41
C GLU A 361 -16.28 10.19 13.21
N ALA A 362 -16.72 9.85 11.99
CA ALA A 362 -16.00 10.14 10.76
C ALA A 362 -15.76 11.64 10.58
N ARG A 363 -16.75 12.50 10.87
CA ARG A 363 -16.59 13.97 10.84
C ARG A 363 -15.56 14.43 11.86
N LYS A 364 -15.63 13.93 13.08
CA LYS A 364 -14.69 14.28 14.15
C LYS A 364 -13.27 13.81 13.81
N GLU A 365 -13.09 12.61 13.24
CA GLU A 365 -11.77 12.13 12.79
C GLU A 365 -11.24 12.98 11.62
N ALA A 366 -12.11 13.43 10.72
CA ALA A 366 -11.76 14.33 9.61
C ALA A 366 -11.24 15.70 10.09
N GLU A 367 -11.66 16.19 11.26
CA GLU A 367 -11.15 17.45 11.85
C GLU A 367 -9.66 17.41 12.20
N ARG A 368 -9.05 16.22 12.26
CA ARG A 368 -7.60 16.03 12.45
C ARG A 368 -6.80 16.32 11.18
N CYS A 369 -7.45 16.50 10.04
CA CYS A 369 -6.79 16.76 8.77
C CYS A 369 -6.05 18.10 8.81
N LEU A 370 -4.76 18.11 8.51
CA LEU A 370 -3.93 19.31 8.43
C LEU A 370 -4.12 20.08 7.12
N GLU A 371 -4.98 19.63 6.23
CA GLU A 371 -5.24 20.22 4.90
C GLU A 371 -3.96 20.53 4.10
N CYS A 372 -2.91 19.71 4.27
CA CYS A 372 -1.61 19.91 3.63
C CYS A 372 -1.60 19.60 2.12
N GLY A 373 -2.69 19.04 1.58
CA GLY A 373 -2.86 18.76 0.16
C GLY A 373 -3.04 20.01 -0.69
N CYS A 374 -2.92 19.86 -2.01
CA CYS A 374 -3.17 20.94 -2.96
C CYS A 374 -4.55 20.80 -3.64
N ASP A 375 -5.37 21.86 -3.62
CA ASP A 375 -6.70 21.85 -4.24
C ASP A 375 -6.66 21.86 -5.79
N ALA A 376 -5.56 22.32 -6.40
CA ALA A 376 -5.40 22.39 -7.84
C ALA A 376 -4.65 21.20 -8.46
N VAL A 377 -4.90 19.99 -7.99
CA VAL A 377 -4.19 18.77 -8.45
C VAL A 377 -4.33 18.54 -9.96
N LYS A 378 -5.48 18.92 -10.55
CA LYS A 378 -5.78 18.66 -11.98
C LYS A 378 -5.50 19.85 -12.91
N ASN A 379 -5.46 21.08 -12.41
CA ASN A 379 -5.42 22.33 -13.22
C ASN A 379 -4.30 23.29 -12.80
N CYS A 380 -3.29 22.82 -12.11
CA CYS A 380 -2.15 23.65 -11.71
C CYS A 380 -1.23 23.90 -12.91
N LYS A 381 -1.19 25.13 -13.42
CA LYS A 381 -0.32 25.54 -14.52
C LYS A 381 1.16 25.46 -14.16
N LEU A 382 1.51 25.71 -12.91
CA LEU A 382 2.88 25.50 -12.44
C LEU A 382 3.32 24.06 -12.62
N ARG A 383 2.47 23.10 -12.21
CA ARG A 383 2.76 21.67 -12.35
C ARG A 383 2.91 21.25 -13.81
N GLU A 384 2.02 21.74 -14.69
CA GLU A 384 2.05 21.49 -16.12
C GLU A 384 3.38 21.96 -16.74
N TYR A 385 3.73 23.22 -16.53
CA TYR A 385 4.94 23.80 -17.14
C TYR A 385 6.21 23.33 -16.47
N ALA A 386 6.22 23.13 -15.15
CA ALA A 386 7.37 22.55 -14.45
C ALA A 386 7.66 21.13 -14.94
N THR A 387 6.64 20.33 -15.19
CA THR A 387 6.79 19.00 -15.81
C THR A 387 7.34 19.13 -17.23
N LYS A 388 6.74 19.99 -18.04
CA LYS A 388 7.12 20.19 -19.46
C LYS A 388 8.58 20.62 -19.62
N TYR A 389 9.06 21.47 -18.73
CA TYR A 389 10.42 22.03 -18.79
C TYR A 389 11.42 21.31 -17.86
N GLY A 390 11.03 20.22 -17.23
CA GLY A 390 11.90 19.44 -16.33
C GLY A 390 12.44 20.26 -15.16
N ALA A 391 11.59 21.11 -14.56
CA ALA A 391 12.02 21.96 -13.46
C ALA A 391 12.43 21.13 -12.23
N ASP A 392 13.56 21.48 -11.63
CA ASP A 392 14.04 20.92 -10.37
C ASP A 392 13.88 21.96 -9.25
N GLN A 393 13.06 21.65 -8.24
CA GLN A 393 12.85 22.54 -7.10
C GLN A 393 14.10 22.74 -6.24
N ASN A 394 15.06 21.82 -6.32
CA ASN A 394 16.29 21.85 -5.54
C ASN A 394 17.49 22.43 -6.32
N TYR A 395 17.28 22.90 -7.55
CA TYR A 395 18.35 23.37 -8.43
C TYR A 395 19.28 24.39 -7.77
N PHE A 396 18.75 25.33 -7.00
CA PHE A 396 19.53 26.34 -6.28
C PHE A 396 19.91 25.92 -4.85
N GLY A 397 19.62 24.68 -4.46
CA GLY A 397 19.84 24.19 -3.10
C GLY A 397 18.87 24.78 -2.05
N PRO A 398 18.91 24.28 -0.82
CA PRO A 398 18.10 24.82 0.26
C PRO A 398 18.65 26.21 0.65
N SER A 399 17.88 27.27 0.44
CA SER A 399 18.20 28.56 1.00
C SER A 399 17.64 28.65 2.43
N SER A 400 18.46 28.31 3.41
CA SER A 400 18.09 28.25 4.82
C SER A 400 17.47 29.55 5.39
N GLU A 401 17.74 30.70 4.78
CA GLU A 401 17.12 31.96 5.17
C GLU A 401 15.84 32.31 4.41
N ALA A 402 15.70 31.89 3.14
CA ALA A 402 14.51 32.21 2.34
C ALA A 402 13.33 31.32 2.70
N ASP A 403 13.57 30.08 3.11
CA ASP A 403 12.51 29.13 3.46
C ASP A 403 11.86 29.48 4.82
N SER A 404 12.63 29.94 5.77
CA SER A 404 12.10 30.40 7.07
C SER A 404 11.24 31.68 6.95
N ARG A 405 11.43 32.48 5.91
CA ARG A 405 10.70 33.74 5.68
C ARG A 405 9.45 33.60 4.80
N ARG A 406 9.27 32.48 4.12
CA ARG A 406 8.04 32.13 3.43
C ARG A 406 7.04 31.48 4.41
N ALA A 407 6.62 32.24 5.41
CA ALA A 407 5.59 31.78 6.30
C ALA A 407 4.36 31.35 5.48
N TYR A 408 3.99 30.08 5.59
CA TYR A 408 2.73 29.58 5.09
C TYR A 408 1.61 30.27 5.88
N GLN A 409 0.99 31.25 5.27
CA GLN A 409 -0.19 31.87 5.85
C GLN A 409 -1.41 31.42 5.07
N THR A 410 -2.36 30.87 5.77
CA THR A 410 -3.68 30.53 5.23
C THR A 410 -4.67 31.52 5.81
N ASP A 411 -5.29 32.33 4.95
CA ASP A 411 -6.46 33.14 5.33
C ASP A 411 -7.74 32.46 4.83
N SER A 412 -8.45 31.87 5.76
CA SER A 412 -9.76 31.22 5.55
C SER A 412 -10.92 32.03 6.12
N THR A 413 -10.71 33.27 6.52
CA THR A 413 -11.72 34.11 7.17
C THR A 413 -12.80 34.57 6.20
N HIS A 414 -12.50 34.73 4.92
CA HIS A 414 -13.49 35.09 3.91
C HIS A 414 -14.47 33.92 3.64
N PRO A 415 -15.78 34.14 3.51
CA PRO A 415 -16.77 33.05 3.39
C PRO A 415 -16.62 32.22 2.10
N LYS A 416 -16.09 32.79 1.02
CA LYS A 416 -15.99 32.14 -0.30
C LYS A 416 -14.56 31.94 -0.81
N ILE A 417 -13.59 32.68 -0.30
CA ILE A 417 -12.22 32.68 -0.82
C ILE A 417 -11.23 32.16 0.23
N LEU A 418 -10.39 31.25 -0.20
CA LEU A 418 -9.25 30.74 0.55
C LEU A 418 -7.97 31.31 -0.03
N LEU A 419 -7.13 31.93 0.80
CA LEU A 419 -5.85 32.47 0.40
C LEU A 419 -4.72 31.67 1.09
N GLN A 420 -3.84 31.07 0.29
CA GLN A 420 -2.69 30.28 0.75
C GLN A 420 -1.39 30.84 0.16
N THR A 421 -0.72 31.71 0.92
CA THR A 421 0.45 32.45 0.42
C THR A 421 1.62 31.56 0.06
N GLY A 422 1.78 30.43 0.70
CA GLY A 422 2.86 29.47 0.43
C GLY A 422 2.78 28.82 -0.97
N LYS A 423 1.60 28.78 -1.59
CA LYS A 423 1.38 28.29 -2.96
C LYS A 423 1.52 29.38 -4.01
N CYS A 424 1.72 30.63 -3.60
CA CYS A 424 1.78 31.79 -4.50
C CYS A 424 3.16 31.92 -5.15
N ILE A 425 3.20 32.05 -6.48
CA ILE A 425 4.42 32.32 -7.26
C ILE A 425 4.62 33.82 -7.57
N ASN A 426 3.88 34.70 -6.93
CA ASN A 426 3.92 36.16 -7.10
C ASN A 426 3.71 36.64 -8.55
N CYS A 427 2.93 35.93 -9.36
CA CYS A 427 2.69 36.30 -10.77
C CYS A 427 1.77 37.50 -10.95
N ALA A 428 1.15 38.02 -9.90
CA ALA A 428 0.22 39.13 -9.87
C ALA A 428 -1.04 39.01 -10.77
N ALA A 429 -1.32 37.84 -11.33
CA ALA A 429 -2.51 37.65 -12.17
C ALA A 429 -3.81 37.98 -11.42
N CYS A 430 -3.92 37.54 -10.17
CA CYS A 430 -5.08 37.83 -9.30
C CYS A 430 -5.21 39.33 -8.94
N VAL A 431 -4.08 40.01 -8.78
CA VAL A 431 -4.04 41.47 -8.52
C VAL A 431 -4.63 42.20 -9.73
N ARG A 432 -4.17 41.87 -10.94
CA ARG A 432 -4.72 42.47 -12.18
C ARG A 432 -6.18 42.10 -12.38
N ALA A 433 -6.59 40.87 -12.19
CA ALA A 433 -8.00 40.49 -12.31
C ALA A 433 -8.89 41.23 -11.33
N CYS A 434 -8.47 41.43 -10.08
CA CYS A 434 -9.20 42.21 -9.10
C CYS A 434 -9.27 43.70 -9.49
N ALA A 435 -8.23 44.28 -10.00
CA ALA A 435 -8.13 45.69 -10.40
C ALA A 435 -8.88 45.96 -11.73
N GLU A 436 -8.54 45.21 -12.79
CA GLU A 436 -8.91 45.53 -14.17
C GLU A 436 -10.27 44.94 -14.56
N VAL A 437 -10.59 43.70 -14.08
CA VAL A 437 -11.82 43.02 -14.41
C VAL A 437 -12.93 43.42 -13.43
N LYS A 438 -12.61 43.46 -12.11
CA LYS A 438 -13.60 43.68 -11.06
C LYS A 438 -13.62 45.13 -10.57
N GLY A 439 -12.52 45.88 -10.70
CA GLY A 439 -12.42 47.28 -10.26
C GLY A 439 -12.33 47.46 -8.73
N LEU A 440 -12.07 46.42 -7.95
CA LEU A 440 -12.08 46.49 -6.49
C LEU A 440 -10.72 46.80 -5.85
N ASN A 441 -9.60 46.49 -6.52
CA ASN A 441 -8.22 46.73 -6.02
C ASN A 441 -7.98 46.20 -4.60
N VAL A 442 -8.53 45.03 -4.27
CA VAL A 442 -8.45 44.43 -2.94
C VAL A 442 -7.13 43.68 -2.73
N LEU A 443 -6.48 43.27 -3.80
CA LEU A 443 -5.24 42.47 -3.75
C LEU A 443 -4.06 43.29 -4.23
N GLY A 444 -2.89 43.10 -3.60
CA GLY A 444 -1.66 43.76 -3.99
C GLY A 444 -0.41 42.91 -3.66
N LEU A 445 0.73 43.29 -4.22
CA LEU A 445 2.01 42.77 -3.79
C LEU A 445 2.51 43.64 -2.64
N VAL A 446 2.68 43.04 -1.48
CA VAL A 446 3.20 43.71 -0.29
C VAL A 446 4.60 43.25 0.02
N ASN A 447 5.38 44.06 0.74
CA ASN A 447 6.79 43.87 1.05
C ASN A 447 7.69 43.89 -0.18
N ARG A 448 9.00 43.58 -0.01
CA ARG A 448 10.03 43.63 -1.07
C ARG A 448 10.96 42.41 -1.00
N GLY A 449 11.63 42.12 -2.11
CA GLY A 449 12.58 41.02 -2.22
C GLY A 449 11.97 39.67 -1.86
N PHE A 450 12.66 38.86 -1.11
CA PHE A 450 12.19 37.54 -0.69
C PHE A 450 10.95 37.59 0.23
N ALA A 451 10.69 38.72 0.85
CA ALA A 451 9.49 38.91 1.68
C ALA A 451 8.24 39.33 0.87
N THR A 452 8.34 39.49 -0.45
CA THR A 452 7.20 39.85 -1.30
C THR A 452 6.10 38.82 -1.19
N ARG A 453 4.88 39.27 -0.91
CA ARG A 453 3.67 38.43 -0.80
C ARG A 453 2.49 39.09 -1.53
N MET A 454 1.61 38.26 -2.05
CA MET A 454 0.33 38.68 -2.58
C MET A 454 -0.69 38.60 -1.42
N LEU A 455 -1.13 39.74 -0.93
CA LEU A 455 -2.06 39.86 0.22
C LEU A 455 -3.06 40.99 -0.01
N ALA A 456 -4.03 41.11 0.89
CA ALA A 456 -4.81 42.34 1.04
C ALA A 456 -3.92 43.49 1.54
N PRO A 457 -4.30 44.76 1.35
CA PRO A 457 -3.55 45.93 1.81
C PRO A 457 -3.25 45.84 3.29
N PHE A 458 -2.06 46.27 3.70
CA PHE A 458 -1.55 46.28 5.07
C PHE A 458 -1.45 44.89 5.70
N GLY A 459 -1.60 43.80 4.93
CA GLY A 459 -1.58 42.42 5.48
C GLY A 459 -2.85 42.04 6.24
N GLU A 460 -3.92 42.78 6.03
CA GLU A 460 -5.21 42.48 6.63
C GLU A 460 -5.85 41.23 6.00
N SER A 461 -6.83 40.68 6.73
CA SER A 461 -7.65 39.57 6.22
C SER A 461 -8.56 40.05 5.08
N LEU A 462 -8.83 39.17 4.09
CA LEU A 462 -9.78 39.48 3.00
C LEU A 462 -11.15 39.86 3.49
N VAL A 463 -11.63 39.35 4.60
CA VAL A 463 -12.96 39.66 5.16
C VAL A 463 -13.06 41.14 5.61
N GLY A 464 -11.95 41.75 6.01
CA GLY A 464 -11.87 43.18 6.39
C GLY A 464 -11.86 44.17 5.20
N THR A 465 -11.87 43.63 3.97
CA THR A 465 -11.77 44.43 2.75
C THR A 465 -13.11 44.57 2.00
N LYS A 466 -13.10 45.28 0.85
CA LYS A 466 -14.25 45.35 -0.04
C LYS A 466 -14.47 44.12 -0.93
N CYS A 467 -13.82 42.99 -0.62
CA CYS A 467 -13.96 41.76 -1.38
C CYS A 467 -15.41 41.25 -1.32
N ASP A 468 -16.02 41.05 -2.48
CA ASP A 468 -17.39 40.52 -2.61
C ASP A 468 -17.42 39.00 -2.90
N GLY A 469 -16.24 38.39 -3.00
CA GLY A 469 -16.11 36.94 -3.28
C GLY A 469 -16.48 36.56 -4.71
N CYS A 470 -16.27 37.44 -5.70
CA CYS A 470 -16.63 37.22 -7.11
C CYS A 470 -15.88 36.04 -7.78
N GLY A 471 -14.77 35.58 -7.22
CA GLY A 471 -13.99 34.44 -7.74
C GLY A 471 -13.08 34.75 -8.94
N GLU A 472 -13.00 35.96 -9.48
CA GLU A 472 -12.16 36.28 -10.63
C GLU A 472 -10.68 36.03 -10.36
N CYS A 473 -10.22 36.30 -9.14
CA CYS A 473 -8.85 35.99 -8.70
C CYS A 473 -8.56 34.48 -8.66
N VAL A 474 -9.56 33.67 -8.33
CA VAL A 474 -9.47 32.19 -8.31
C VAL A 474 -9.29 31.65 -9.72
N LYS A 475 -10.10 32.12 -10.68
CA LYS A 475 -10.07 31.66 -12.09
C LYS A 475 -8.72 31.86 -12.74
N VAL A 476 -7.99 32.90 -12.38
CA VAL A 476 -6.70 33.25 -13.00
C VAL A 476 -5.49 32.74 -12.21
N CYS A 477 -5.69 32.18 -11.01
CA CYS A 477 -4.57 31.70 -10.19
C CYS A 477 -3.97 30.41 -10.79
N PRO A 478 -2.66 30.42 -11.16
CA PRO A 478 -2.06 29.25 -11.81
C PRO A 478 -1.66 28.14 -10.83
N THR A 479 -1.73 28.38 -9.50
CA THR A 479 -1.14 27.48 -8.49
C THR A 479 -2.07 27.14 -7.33
N ALA A 480 -3.33 27.57 -7.36
CA ALA A 480 -4.23 27.53 -6.21
C ALA A 480 -3.72 28.26 -4.96
N GLY A 481 -2.87 29.28 -5.12
CA GLY A 481 -2.57 30.23 -4.04
C GLY A 481 -3.80 31.04 -3.60
N ILE A 482 -4.80 31.16 -4.48
CA ILE A 482 -6.17 31.59 -4.17
C ILE A 482 -7.10 30.50 -4.68
N GLY A 483 -7.98 30.03 -3.83
CA GLY A 483 -8.97 28.98 -4.11
C GLY A 483 -10.37 29.37 -3.67
N GLU A 484 -11.36 28.59 -4.10
CA GLU A 484 -12.70 28.67 -3.53
C GLU A 484 -12.74 27.90 -2.21
N LYS A 485 -13.33 28.53 -1.20
CA LYS A 485 -13.62 27.83 0.05
C LYS A 485 -14.80 26.90 -0.20
N LYS A 486 -14.57 25.61 -0.09
CA LYS A 486 -15.65 24.62 -0.16
C LYS A 486 -16.56 24.81 1.06
N ALA A 487 -17.87 24.86 0.83
CA ALA A 487 -18.82 24.76 1.92
C ALA A 487 -18.60 23.42 2.63
N GLY A 488 -18.29 23.48 3.93
CA GLY A 488 -18.14 22.31 4.78
C GLY A 488 -19.47 21.63 5.07
#